data_7ba34f4c7bda919c3da2f3e88cc3aa0e
#
_entry.id   7ba34f4c7bda919c3da2f3e88cc3aa0e
#
_cell.length_a   1.000
_cell.length_b   1.000
_cell.length_c   1.000
_cell.angle_alpha   90.00
_cell.angle_beta   90.00
_cell.angle_gamma   90.00
#
_symmetry.space_group_name_H-M   'P 1'
#
loop_
_entity.id
_entity.type
_entity.pdbx_description
1 polymer ?
#
loop_
_entity_poly.entity_id
_entity_poly.type
_entity_poly.pdbx_seq_one_letter_code
_entity_poly.pdbx_strand_id
1 'polypeptide(L)'
;MSSYLEQEIATQPVDWRRVASRAVDYAGVLPRPGERVATIGCGTSWFMGQAYAGLRETSGQGVTDAWTASENRLDRGYDRVVVITRSGTTTEVIAVVDQLVADGTPFVALVATAGTPVAQAAHSVGSLILLDDVDEKSVVQTRFATSALALLRSGLGEDVAPIADQAEAVLGETAESAVGEVADAEQVTFLGSGWSIGIANECALKLRESAQFWTESYP
;
A
#
# COMPACT_ATOMS: atom_id res chain seq x y z
N MET A 1 11.94 -21.18 15.90
CA MET A 1 11.43 -21.05 14.52
C MET A 1 10.99 -19.59 14.36
N SER A 2 11.42 -18.94 13.31
CA SER A 2 11.01 -17.57 12.97
C SER A 2 9.50 -17.57 12.65
N SER A 3 8.77 -16.55 13.10
CA SER A 3 7.34 -16.36 12.80
C SER A 3 7.13 -16.07 11.32
N TYR A 4 5.89 -16.21 10.83
CA TYR A 4 5.57 -15.80 9.46
C TYR A 4 5.84 -14.30 9.27
N LEU A 5 5.50 -13.47 10.26
CA LEU A 5 5.75 -12.03 10.21
C LEU A 5 7.24 -11.70 10.00
N GLU A 6 8.15 -12.32 10.78
CA GLU A 6 9.60 -12.12 10.60
C GLU A 6 10.10 -12.54 9.22
N GLN A 7 9.60 -13.68 8.71
CA GLN A 7 9.94 -14.14 7.37
C GLN A 7 9.46 -13.18 6.29
N GLU A 8 8.24 -12.69 6.42
CA GLU A 8 7.62 -11.75 5.48
C GLU A 8 8.30 -10.38 5.51
N ILE A 9 8.69 -9.89 6.69
CA ILE A 9 9.50 -8.67 6.82
C ILE A 9 10.85 -8.83 6.12
N ALA A 10 11.53 -9.96 6.34
CA ALA A 10 12.87 -10.20 5.79
C ALA A 10 12.90 -10.25 4.25
N THR A 11 11.79 -10.56 3.59
CA THR A 11 11.74 -10.62 2.12
C THR A 11 11.44 -9.29 1.45
N GLN A 12 10.97 -8.28 2.19
CA GLN A 12 10.49 -7.02 1.62
C GLN A 12 11.45 -6.35 0.63
N PRO A 13 12.75 -6.19 0.90
CA PRO A 13 13.65 -5.52 -0.04
C PRO A 13 13.73 -6.20 -1.42
N VAL A 14 13.78 -7.54 -1.41
CA VAL A 14 13.78 -8.34 -2.64
C VAL A 14 12.43 -8.24 -3.35
N ASP A 15 11.34 -8.31 -2.60
CA ASP A 15 9.97 -8.20 -3.11
C ASP A 15 9.73 -6.84 -3.75
N TRP A 16 10.21 -5.74 -3.13
CA TRP A 16 10.07 -4.39 -3.68
C TRP A 16 10.77 -4.25 -5.04
N ARG A 17 12.02 -4.71 -5.18
CA ARG A 17 12.75 -4.67 -6.46
C ARG A 17 12.00 -5.46 -7.53
N ARG A 18 11.56 -6.68 -7.20
CA ARG A 18 10.85 -7.57 -8.12
C ARG A 18 9.51 -6.98 -8.57
N VAL A 19 8.70 -6.48 -7.61
CA VAL A 19 7.38 -5.93 -7.91
C VAL A 19 7.51 -4.59 -8.66
N ALA A 20 8.44 -3.73 -8.27
CA ALA A 20 8.69 -2.46 -8.94
C ALA A 20 9.11 -2.65 -10.41
N SER A 21 9.92 -3.66 -10.72
CA SER A 21 10.34 -3.94 -12.10
C SER A 21 9.17 -4.29 -13.04
N ARG A 22 8.03 -4.73 -12.49
CA ARG A 22 6.81 -5.07 -13.24
C ARG A 22 5.92 -3.85 -13.55
N ALA A 23 6.21 -2.68 -13.01
CA ALA A 23 5.36 -1.50 -13.22
C ALA A 23 5.20 -1.14 -14.71
N VAL A 24 6.22 -1.37 -15.52
CA VAL A 24 6.19 -1.15 -16.97
C VAL A 24 5.12 -2.01 -17.67
N ASP A 25 4.87 -3.22 -17.20
CA ASP A 25 3.87 -4.14 -17.77
C ASP A 25 2.44 -3.64 -17.51
N TYR A 26 2.28 -2.80 -16.49
CA TYR A 26 0.99 -2.24 -16.06
C TYR A 26 0.79 -0.76 -16.46
N ALA A 27 1.69 -0.19 -17.26
CA ALA A 27 1.61 1.23 -17.67
C ALA A 27 0.27 1.59 -18.34
N GLY A 28 -0.42 0.63 -18.96
CA GLY A 28 -1.73 0.84 -19.58
C GLY A 28 -2.88 1.04 -18.60
N VAL A 29 -2.76 0.53 -17.36
CA VAL A 29 -3.81 0.56 -16.34
C VAL A 29 -3.46 1.45 -15.14
N LEU A 30 -2.18 1.73 -14.90
CA LEU A 30 -1.75 2.66 -13.87
C LEU A 30 -2.19 4.09 -14.18
N PRO A 31 -2.34 4.96 -13.14
CA PRO A 31 -2.66 6.37 -13.34
C PRO A 31 -1.65 7.10 -14.25
N ARG A 32 -2.17 7.97 -15.11
CA ARG A 32 -1.37 8.78 -16.04
C ARG A 32 -1.12 10.18 -15.48
N PRO A 33 -0.06 10.85 -15.93
CA PRO A 33 0.16 12.25 -15.61
C PRO A 33 -1.05 13.11 -15.97
N GLY A 34 -1.46 14.00 -15.04
CA GLY A 34 -2.60 14.91 -15.21
C GLY A 34 -3.96 14.33 -14.84
N GLU A 35 -4.11 12.99 -14.71
CA GLU A 35 -5.36 12.39 -14.23
C GLU A 35 -5.64 12.80 -12.78
N ARG A 36 -6.91 13.07 -12.48
CA ARG A 36 -7.41 13.18 -11.10
C ARG A 36 -7.71 11.78 -10.58
N VAL A 37 -7.05 11.38 -9.50
CA VAL A 37 -7.04 10.00 -9.01
C VAL A 37 -7.62 9.93 -7.61
N ALA A 38 -8.38 8.87 -7.32
CA ALA A 38 -8.69 8.44 -5.96
C ALA A 38 -7.92 7.15 -5.64
N THR A 39 -7.42 7.02 -4.42
CA THR A 39 -6.96 5.72 -3.89
C THR A 39 -7.98 5.22 -2.87
N ILE A 40 -8.27 3.91 -2.91
CA ILE A 40 -9.24 3.25 -2.04
C ILE A 40 -8.57 2.07 -1.34
N GLY A 41 -8.75 1.98 -0.03
CA GLY A 41 -8.31 0.86 0.78
C GLY A 41 -8.90 0.89 2.19
N CYS A 42 -8.57 -0.10 3.00
CA CYS A 42 -8.91 -0.15 4.43
C CYS A 42 -7.65 -0.39 5.26
N GLY A 43 -7.51 0.27 6.41
CA GLY A 43 -6.35 0.13 7.28
C GLY A 43 -5.04 0.38 6.57
N THR A 44 -4.11 -0.58 6.64
CA THR A 44 -2.81 -0.58 5.96
C THR A 44 -2.90 -0.18 4.48
N SER A 45 -3.86 -0.72 3.74
CA SER A 45 -4.05 -0.41 2.32
C SER A 45 -4.44 1.07 2.10
N TRP A 46 -5.23 1.65 2.99
CA TRP A 46 -5.54 3.08 2.95
C TRP A 46 -4.31 3.94 3.25
N PHE A 47 -3.49 3.55 4.22
CA PHE A 47 -2.27 4.29 4.54
C PHE A 47 -1.23 4.24 3.40
N MET A 48 -1.15 3.11 2.69
CA MET A 48 -0.36 3.06 1.45
C MET A 48 -0.95 3.97 0.36
N GLY A 49 -2.28 4.05 0.27
CA GLY A 49 -2.97 4.99 -0.60
C GLY A 49 -2.65 6.45 -0.26
N GLN A 50 -2.60 6.82 1.03
CA GLN A 50 -2.19 8.15 1.48
C GLN A 50 -0.74 8.47 1.08
N ALA A 51 0.18 7.52 1.30
CA ALA A 51 1.56 7.69 0.90
C ALA A 51 1.70 7.88 -0.62
N TYR A 52 1.02 7.06 -1.42
CA TYR A 52 1.01 7.20 -2.86
C TYR A 52 0.41 8.53 -3.33
N ALA A 53 -0.70 8.98 -2.72
CA ALA A 53 -1.31 10.27 -3.05
C ALA A 53 -0.32 11.42 -2.86
N GLY A 54 0.36 11.47 -1.72
CA GLY A 54 1.38 12.48 -1.46
C GLY A 54 2.57 12.43 -2.44
N LEU A 55 3.05 11.22 -2.78
CA LEU A 55 4.12 11.03 -3.76
C LEU A 55 3.70 11.52 -5.15
N ARG A 56 2.50 11.14 -5.59
CA ARG A 56 1.98 11.48 -6.91
C ARG A 56 1.79 13.00 -7.08
N GLU A 57 1.24 13.67 -6.07
CA GLU A 57 1.08 15.13 -6.09
C GLU A 57 2.42 15.86 -6.04
N THR A 58 3.34 15.42 -5.18
CA THR A 58 4.67 16.02 -5.07
C THR A 58 5.48 15.88 -6.37
N SER A 59 5.27 14.78 -7.11
CA SER A 59 5.88 14.59 -8.45
C SER A 59 5.15 15.31 -9.58
N GLY A 60 4.12 16.11 -9.28
CA GLY A 60 3.37 16.88 -10.27
C GLY A 60 2.48 16.04 -11.20
N GLN A 61 2.14 14.81 -10.81
CA GLN A 61 1.38 13.87 -11.64
C GLN A 61 -0.14 14.09 -11.62
N GLY A 62 -0.63 15.03 -10.79
CA GLY A 62 -2.05 15.41 -10.70
C GLY A 62 -2.65 15.20 -9.32
N VAL A 63 -3.84 15.76 -9.11
CA VAL A 63 -4.57 15.71 -7.83
C VAL A 63 -4.89 14.25 -7.47
N THR A 64 -4.61 13.88 -6.23
CA THR A 64 -4.84 12.51 -5.75
C THR A 64 -5.41 12.52 -4.34
N ASP A 65 -6.63 12.04 -4.19
CA ASP A 65 -7.29 11.90 -2.90
C ASP A 65 -7.18 10.45 -2.39
N ALA A 66 -6.98 10.26 -1.09
CA ALA A 66 -6.95 8.94 -0.46
C ALA A 66 -8.15 8.73 0.46
N TRP A 67 -8.98 7.74 0.16
CA TRP A 67 -10.21 7.45 0.88
C TRP A 67 -10.19 6.05 1.51
N THR A 68 -10.81 5.91 2.67
CA THR A 68 -11.24 4.58 3.13
C THR A 68 -12.40 4.10 2.27
N ALA A 69 -12.52 2.78 2.10
CA ALA A 69 -13.60 2.24 1.28
C ALA A 69 -14.99 2.57 1.85
N SER A 70 -15.13 2.67 3.18
CA SER A 70 -16.39 3.01 3.86
C SER A 70 -16.79 4.49 3.76
N GLU A 71 -15.82 5.42 3.64
CA GLU A 71 -16.04 6.87 3.70
C GLU A 71 -15.50 7.58 2.45
N ASN A 72 -15.72 6.97 1.29
CA ASN A 72 -15.22 7.52 0.03
C ASN A 72 -16.12 8.64 -0.54
N ARG A 73 -15.55 9.42 -1.43
CA ARG A 73 -16.23 10.48 -2.17
C ARG A 73 -15.93 10.36 -3.67
N LEU A 74 -16.25 9.18 -4.23
CA LEU A 74 -16.05 8.92 -5.66
C LEU A 74 -16.95 9.77 -6.55
N ASP A 75 -17.98 10.38 -5.99
CA ASP A 75 -18.86 11.37 -6.62
C ASP A 75 -18.14 12.67 -7.06
N ARG A 76 -16.86 12.86 -6.70
CA ARG A 76 -16.06 14.04 -7.07
C ARG A 76 -15.51 14.03 -8.51
N GLY A 77 -15.78 13.00 -9.29
CA GLY A 77 -15.35 12.92 -10.69
C GLY A 77 -13.84 12.66 -10.83
N TYR A 78 -13.41 11.47 -10.53
CA TYR A 78 -12.06 10.99 -10.76
C TYR A 78 -11.91 10.36 -12.13
N ASP A 79 -10.77 10.59 -12.78
CA ASP A 79 -10.43 9.96 -14.06
C ASP A 79 -10.06 8.50 -13.88
N ARG A 80 -9.54 8.15 -12.69
CA ARG A 80 -9.13 6.79 -12.32
C ARG A 80 -9.16 6.54 -10.82
N VAL A 81 -9.46 5.29 -10.45
CA VAL A 81 -9.41 4.84 -9.05
C VAL A 81 -8.33 3.76 -8.89
N VAL A 82 -7.49 3.88 -7.88
CA VAL A 82 -6.52 2.85 -7.48
C VAL A 82 -7.06 2.14 -6.24
N VAL A 83 -7.39 0.87 -6.36
CA VAL A 83 -7.89 0.04 -5.27
C VAL A 83 -6.75 -0.82 -4.75
N ILE A 84 -6.48 -0.77 -3.45
CA ILE A 84 -5.45 -1.59 -2.80
C ILE A 84 -6.14 -2.50 -1.80
N THR A 85 -6.01 -3.82 -1.96
CA THR A 85 -6.59 -4.81 -1.05
C THR A 85 -5.83 -6.13 -1.10
N ARG A 86 -5.28 -6.60 0.01
CA ARG A 86 -4.55 -7.88 0.03
C ARG A 86 -5.47 -9.04 -0.29
N SER A 87 -6.51 -9.22 0.51
CA SER A 87 -7.40 -10.38 0.44
C SER A 87 -8.39 -10.34 -0.72
N GLY A 88 -8.73 -9.16 -1.23
CA GLY A 88 -9.79 -9.01 -2.24
C GLY A 88 -11.19 -9.41 -1.75
N THR A 89 -11.41 -9.52 -0.43
CA THR A 89 -12.65 -10.00 0.20
C THR A 89 -13.27 -9.00 1.18
N THR A 90 -12.65 -7.84 1.39
CA THR A 90 -13.19 -6.80 2.29
C THR A 90 -14.51 -6.27 1.72
N THR A 91 -15.58 -6.36 2.50
CA THR A 91 -16.96 -6.07 2.06
C THR A 91 -17.10 -4.66 1.47
N GLU A 92 -16.53 -3.66 2.12
CA GLU A 92 -16.59 -2.27 1.69
C GLU A 92 -15.82 -2.05 0.37
N VAL A 93 -14.69 -2.76 0.19
CA VAL A 93 -13.91 -2.69 -1.05
C VAL A 93 -14.65 -3.38 -2.20
N ILE A 94 -15.31 -4.52 -1.93
CA ILE A 94 -16.16 -5.21 -2.94
C ILE A 94 -17.25 -4.26 -3.41
N ALA A 95 -17.99 -3.62 -2.48
CA ALA A 95 -19.07 -2.70 -2.83
C ALA A 95 -18.58 -1.51 -3.69
N VAL A 96 -17.40 -0.97 -3.38
CA VAL A 96 -16.77 0.08 -4.20
C VAL A 96 -16.41 -0.43 -5.60
N VAL A 97 -15.80 -1.61 -5.71
CA VAL A 97 -15.40 -2.16 -7.01
C VAL A 97 -16.63 -2.50 -7.87
N ASP A 98 -17.68 -3.06 -7.28
CA ASP A 98 -18.95 -3.33 -7.97
C ASP A 98 -19.57 -2.03 -8.52
N GLN A 99 -19.52 -0.94 -7.75
CA GLN A 99 -19.98 0.37 -8.22
C GLN A 99 -19.10 0.89 -9.37
N LEU A 100 -17.76 0.81 -9.26
CA LEU A 100 -16.85 1.25 -10.33
C LEU A 100 -17.10 0.49 -11.65
N VAL A 101 -17.34 -0.80 -11.57
CA VAL A 101 -17.69 -1.63 -12.73
C VAL A 101 -19.03 -1.21 -13.31
N ALA A 102 -20.06 -1.02 -12.47
CA ALA A 102 -21.41 -0.63 -12.91
C ALA A 102 -21.42 0.75 -13.58
N ASP A 103 -20.65 1.69 -13.05
CA ASP A 103 -20.56 3.07 -13.55
C ASP A 103 -19.59 3.20 -14.75
N GLY A 104 -18.82 2.16 -15.06
CA GLY A 104 -17.78 2.20 -16.08
C GLY A 104 -16.63 3.15 -15.72
N THR A 105 -16.42 3.44 -14.43
CA THR A 105 -15.33 4.30 -13.96
C THR A 105 -14.00 3.57 -14.09
N PRO A 106 -12.98 4.13 -14.76
CA PRO A 106 -11.69 3.48 -14.89
C PRO A 106 -11.04 3.26 -13.52
N PHE A 107 -10.59 2.03 -13.26
CA PHE A 107 -9.85 1.70 -12.04
C PHE A 107 -8.76 0.68 -12.30
N VAL A 108 -7.86 0.52 -11.34
CA VAL A 108 -6.90 -0.55 -11.24
C VAL A 108 -6.94 -1.13 -9.82
N ALA A 109 -6.98 -2.44 -9.68
CA ALA A 109 -6.97 -3.11 -8.38
C ALA A 109 -5.66 -3.89 -8.19
N LEU A 110 -4.93 -3.56 -7.11
CA LEU A 110 -3.78 -4.32 -6.63
C LEU A 110 -4.29 -5.32 -5.58
N VAL A 111 -4.15 -6.61 -5.87
CA VAL A 111 -4.69 -7.70 -5.04
C VAL A 111 -3.61 -8.78 -4.87
N ALA A 112 -3.47 -9.34 -3.66
CA ALA A 112 -2.55 -10.46 -3.45
C ALA A 112 -3.22 -11.83 -3.70
N THR A 113 -4.48 -11.98 -3.36
CA THR A 113 -5.16 -13.28 -3.42
C THR A 113 -5.96 -13.44 -4.72
N ALA A 114 -5.54 -14.38 -5.56
CA ALA A 114 -6.23 -14.70 -6.81
C ALA A 114 -7.64 -15.28 -6.57
N GLY A 115 -8.54 -15.11 -7.54
CA GLY A 115 -9.86 -15.73 -7.54
C GLY A 115 -10.87 -15.15 -6.55
N THR A 116 -10.50 -14.09 -5.84
CA THR A 116 -11.39 -13.38 -4.91
C THR A 116 -12.35 -12.44 -5.63
N PRO A 117 -13.45 -11.98 -5.00
CA PRO A 117 -14.44 -11.12 -5.67
C PRO A 117 -13.81 -9.90 -6.35
N VAL A 118 -12.96 -9.16 -5.64
CA VAL A 118 -12.28 -7.98 -6.22
C VAL A 118 -11.34 -8.37 -7.36
N ALA A 119 -10.57 -9.47 -7.21
CA ALA A 119 -9.68 -9.94 -8.27
C ALA A 119 -10.46 -10.36 -9.54
N GLN A 120 -11.59 -11.06 -9.38
CA GLN A 120 -12.45 -11.47 -10.50
C GLN A 120 -13.07 -10.26 -11.20
N ALA A 121 -13.63 -9.31 -10.45
CA ALA A 121 -14.22 -8.10 -11.00
C ALA A 121 -13.19 -7.27 -11.78
N ALA A 122 -12.01 -7.03 -11.19
CA ALA A 122 -10.93 -6.29 -11.86
C ALA A 122 -10.37 -7.03 -13.09
N HIS A 123 -10.25 -8.37 -13.01
CA HIS A 123 -9.81 -9.18 -14.15
C HIS A 123 -10.78 -9.08 -15.33
N SER A 124 -12.09 -9.09 -15.07
CA SER A 124 -13.14 -9.05 -16.11
C SER A 124 -13.09 -7.79 -16.97
N VAL A 125 -12.52 -6.70 -16.46
CA VAL A 125 -12.36 -5.41 -17.16
C VAL A 125 -10.89 -5.08 -17.49
N GLY A 126 -9.99 -6.04 -17.31
CA GLY A 126 -8.56 -5.89 -17.65
C GLY A 126 -7.79 -4.91 -16.76
N SER A 127 -8.22 -4.72 -15.51
CA SER A 127 -7.65 -3.75 -14.56
C SER A 127 -7.04 -4.39 -13.30
N LEU A 128 -6.76 -5.70 -13.31
CA LEU A 128 -6.14 -6.41 -12.20
C LEU A 128 -4.62 -6.35 -12.26
N ILE A 129 -4.00 -5.96 -11.14
CA ILE A 129 -2.58 -6.21 -10.84
C ILE A 129 -2.53 -7.26 -9.74
N LEU A 130 -2.24 -8.50 -10.11
CA LEU A 130 -2.11 -9.59 -9.16
C LEU A 130 -0.68 -9.64 -8.61
N LEU A 131 -0.57 -9.58 -7.29
CA LEU A 131 0.67 -9.61 -6.52
C LEU A 131 0.68 -10.84 -5.59
N ASP A 132 0.35 -12.02 -6.12
CA ASP A 132 0.22 -13.27 -5.35
C ASP A 132 1.56 -13.78 -4.82
N ASP A 133 2.64 -13.38 -5.43
CA ASP A 133 4.01 -13.67 -5.01
C ASP A 133 4.46 -12.90 -3.75
N VAL A 134 3.67 -11.93 -3.30
CA VAL A 134 3.87 -11.18 -2.04
C VAL A 134 2.67 -11.30 -1.10
N ASP A 135 1.80 -12.29 -1.28
CA ASP A 135 0.73 -12.59 -0.31
C ASP A 135 1.32 -13.02 1.04
N GLU A 136 0.57 -12.82 2.10
CA GLU A 136 1.02 -12.95 3.49
C GLU A 136 0.17 -13.95 4.26
N LYS A 137 0.85 -14.72 5.12
CA LYS A 137 0.21 -15.65 6.07
C LYS A 137 0.01 -15.01 7.44
N SER A 138 0.82 -14.02 7.79
CA SER A 138 0.64 -13.26 9.01
C SER A 138 -0.64 -12.43 8.96
N VAL A 139 -1.26 -12.23 10.13
CA VAL A 139 -2.43 -11.34 10.27
C VAL A 139 -2.01 -9.88 10.08
N VAL A 140 -0.84 -9.54 10.58
CA VAL A 140 -0.24 -8.21 10.46
C VAL A 140 0.35 -8.06 9.06
N GLN A 141 -0.25 -7.21 8.24
CA GLN A 141 0.22 -6.98 6.87
C GLN A 141 1.52 -6.19 6.85
N THR A 142 2.47 -6.63 6.04
CA THR A 142 3.77 -5.97 5.86
C THR A 142 4.17 -5.91 4.38
N ARG A 143 4.59 -7.04 3.80
CA ARG A 143 5.22 -7.08 2.48
C ARG A 143 4.29 -6.80 1.31
N PHE A 144 3.01 -7.22 1.37
CA PHE A 144 2.06 -6.89 0.31
C PHE A 144 1.86 -5.39 0.18
N ALA A 145 1.57 -4.74 1.31
CA ALA A 145 1.28 -3.32 1.34
C ALA A 145 2.44 -2.46 0.85
N THR A 146 3.64 -2.74 1.36
CA THR A 146 4.86 -2.02 0.95
C THR A 146 5.27 -2.34 -0.48
N SER A 147 5.04 -3.58 -0.96
CA SER A 147 5.26 -3.95 -2.37
C SER A 147 4.27 -3.26 -3.31
N ALA A 148 3.00 -3.13 -2.92
CA ALA A 148 2.02 -2.35 -3.68
C ALA A 148 2.47 -0.89 -3.82
N LEU A 149 2.96 -0.27 -2.73
CA LEU A 149 3.52 1.07 -2.77
C LEU A 149 4.78 1.16 -3.66
N ALA A 150 5.66 0.15 -3.60
CA ALA A 150 6.86 0.09 -4.44
C ALA A 150 6.52 0.03 -5.94
N LEU A 151 5.52 -0.77 -6.33
CA LEU A 151 5.02 -0.80 -7.70
C LEU A 151 4.46 0.55 -8.14
N LEU A 152 3.64 1.17 -7.29
CA LEU A 152 3.04 2.48 -7.57
C LEU A 152 4.10 3.59 -7.69
N ARG A 153 5.15 3.58 -6.85
CA ARG A 153 6.30 4.50 -6.94
C ARG A 153 7.05 4.32 -8.26
N SER A 154 7.34 3.08 -8.64
CA SER A 154 7.96 2.79 -9.94
C SER A 154 7.09 3.25 -11.10
N GLY A 155 5.76 3.15 -10.98
CA GLY A 155 4.80 3.71 -11.93
C GLY A 155 4.86 5.24 -12.06
N LEU A 156 5.37 5.95 -11.05
CA LEU A 156 5.66 7.40 -11.10
C LEU A 156 7.04 7.70 -11.72
N GLY A 157 7.81 6.68 -12.07
CA GLY A 157 9.16 6.81 -12.61
C GLY A 157 10.27 6.83 -11.55
N GLU A 158 9.96 6.50 -10.29
CA GLU A 158 10.96 6.44 -9.24
C GLU A 158 11.75 5.12 -9.28
N ASP A 159 13.07 5.21 -9.04
CA ASP A 159 13.90 4.03 -8.80
C ASP A 159 13.74 3.56 -7.35
N VAL A 160 13.24 2.35 -7.17
CA VAL A 160 13.00 1.74 -5.85
C VAL A 160 14.26 1.03 -5.31
N ALA A 161 15.27 0.76 -6.14
CA ALA A 161 16.45 0.01 -5.73
C ALA A 161 17.19 0.65 -4.54
N PRO A 162 17.43 1.98 -4.48
CA PRO A 162 18.13 2.59 -3.34
C PRO A 162 17.37 2.43 -2.00
N ILE A 163 16.02 2.43 -2.04
CA ILE A 163 15.19 2.24 -0.85
C ILE A 163 15.29 0.79 -0.38
N ALA A 164 15.28 -0.16 -1.32
CA ALA A 164 15.46 -1.57 -1.00
C ALA A 164 16.85 -1.86 -0.43
N ASP A 165 17.91 -1.22 -0.92
CA ASP A 165 19.28 -1.32 -0.37
C ASP A 165 19.33 -0.81 1.08
N GLN A 166 18.67 0.33 1.37
CA GLN A 166 18.58 0.85 2.73
C GLN A 166 17.80 -0.10 3.66
N ALA A 167 16.71 -0.69 3.17
CA ALA A 167 15.93 -1.65 3.94
C ALA A 167 16.74 -2.92 4.25
N GLU A 168 17.55 -3.42 3.32
CA GLU A 168 18.47 -4.56 3.58
C GLU A 168 19.48 -4.19 4.68
N ALA A 169 20.03 -2.99 4.66
CA ALA A 169 20.96 -2.54 5.69
C ALA A 169 20.29 -2.52 7.07
N VAL A 170 19.06 -1.96 7.17
CA VAL A 170 18.30 -1.92 8.43
C VAL A 170 17.95 -3.34 8.93
N LEU A 171 17.54 -4.24 8.04
CA LEU A 171 17.24 -5.64 8.40
C LEU A 171 18.50 -6.43 8.83
N GLY A 172 19.68 -5.96 8.46
CA GLY A 172 20.96 -6.52 8.92
C GLY A 172 21.36 -6.10 10.34
N GLU A 173 20.68 -5.11 10.92
CA GLU A 173 20.91 -4.67 12.29
C GLU A 173 20.25 -5.62 13.30
N THR A 174 20.77 -5.66 14.53
CA THR A 174 20.11 -6.37 15.62
C THR A 174 18.87 -5.60 16.09
N ALA A 175 17.83 -6.28 16.57
CA ALA A 175 16.66 -5.63 17.14
C ALA A 175 17.02 -4.67 18.30
N GLU A 176 18.00 -5.02 19.11
CA GLU A 176 18.53 -4.17 20.19
C GLU A 176 19.14 -2.87 19.66
N SER A 177 19.89 -2.93 18.55
CA SER A 177 20.44 -1.75 17.88
C SER A 177 19.37 -0.84 17.30
N ALA A 178 18.35 -1.45 16.68
CA ALA A 178 17.28 -0.71 15.99
C ALA A 178 16.31 -0.01 16.96
N VAL A 179 16.05 -0.58 18.14
CA VAL A 179 15.01 -0.09 19.08
C VAL A 179 15.54 0.29 20.46
N GLY A 180 16.85 0.19 20.71
CA GLY A 180 17.44 0.29 22.05
C GLY A 180 17.01 1.50 22.86
N GLU A 181 16.93 2.69 22.25
CA GLU A 181 16.52 3.92 22.93
C GLU A 181 15.00 3.99 23.22
N VAL A 182 14.18 3.23 22.52
CA VAL A 182 12.73 3.25 22.65
C VAL A 182 12.14 1.97 23.27
N ALA A 183 13.00 1.01 23.61
CA ALA A 183 12.57 -0.28 24.16
C ALA A 183 11.78 -0.16 25.49
N ASP A 184 12.14 0.82 26.30
CA ASP A 184 11.51 1.10 27.60
C ASP A 184 10.40 2.18 27.53
N ALA A 185 10.04 2.64 26.32
CA ALA A 185 9.00 3.66 26.17
C ALA A 185 7.64 3.10 26.54
N GLU A 186 6.80 3.88 27.21
CA GLU A 186 5.41 3.55 27.52
C GLU A 186 4.44 3.91 26.40
N GLN A 187 4.86 4.83 25.51
CA GLN A 187 4.12 5.32 24.37
C GLN A 187 5.08 5.71 23.24
N VAL A 188 4.69 5.47 22.00
CA VAL A 188 5.43 5.91 20.81
C VAL A 188 4.51 6.71 19.91
N THR A 189 5.02 7.88 19.45
CA THR A 189 4.33 8.71 18.47
C THR A 189 5.16 8.74 17.18
N PHE A 190 4.52 8.43 16.07
CA PHE A 190 5.12 8.49 14.74
C PHE A 190 4.75 9.81 14.06
N LEU A 191 5.74 10.54 13.59
CA LEU A 191 5.56 11.81 12.88
C LEU A 191 5.85 11.64 11.39
N GLY A 192 5.00 12.22 10.54
CA GLY A 192 5.18 12.22 9.09
C GLY A 192 4.90 13.59 8.49
N SER A 193 5.48 13.88 7.33
CA SER A 193 5.12 15.04 6.53
C SER A 193 5.00 14.69 5.05
N GLY A 194 4.08 15.35 4.31
CA GLY A 194 3.82 14.99 2.93
C GLY A 194 3.45 13.51 2.79
N TRP A 195 4.11 12.79 1.89
CA TRP A 195 3.83 11.38 1.65
C TRP A 195 4.10 10.47 2.87
N SER A 196 5.02 10.86 3.75
CA SER A 196 5.36 10.03 4.92
C SER A 196 4.29 10.05 6.02
N ILE A 197 3.24 10.88 5.91
CA ILE A 197 2.07 10.82 6.81
C ILE A 197 1.42 9.43 6.74
N GLY A 198 1.23 8.87 5.54
CA GLY A 198 0.70 7.52 5.37
C GLY A 198 1.60 6.46 6.03
N ILE A 199 2.92 6.63 5.95
CA ILE A 199 3.88 5.72 6.60
C ILE A 199 3.84 5.85 8.12
N ALA A 200 3.74 7.06 8.66
CA ALA A 200 3.59 7.28 10.12
C ALA A 200 2.31 6.61 10.65
N ASN A 201 1.19 6.74 9.94
CA ASN A 201 -0.06 6.06 10.27
C ASN A 201 0.11 4.53 10.26
N GLU A 202 0.80 4.00 9.26
CA GLU A 202 1.08 2.58 9.13
C GLU A 202 1.98 2.07 10.25
N CYS A 203 3.06 2.77 10.58
CA CYS A 203 3.95 2.40 11.68
C CYS A 203 3.18 2.32 13.01
N ALA A 204 2.34 3.33 13.30
CA ALA A 204 1.50 3.32 14.47
C ALA A 204 0.51 2.14 14.48
N LEU A 205 -0.10 1.80 13.33
CA LEU A 205 -0.97 0.64 13.19
C LEU A 205 -0.20 -0.66 13.44
N LYS A 206 0.95 -0.83 12.82
CA LYS A 206 1.77 -2.06 12.97
C LYS A 206 2.16 -2.31 14.41
N LEU A 207 2.55 -1.30 15.16
CA LEU A 207 2.92 -1.47 16.56
C LEU A 207 1.69 -1.79 17.44
N ARG A 208 0.51 -1.23 17.14
CA ARG A 208 -0.73 -1.62 17.80
C ARG A 208 -1.12 -3.07 17.53
N GLU A 209 -1.01 -3.51 16.26
CA GLU A 209 -1.40 -4.86 15.86
C GLU A 209 -0.44 -5.94 16.39
N SER A 210 0.86 -5.68 16.32
CA SER A 210 1.89 -6.68 16.66
C SER A 210 2.16 -6.76 18.16
N ALA A 211 2.13 -5.64 18.88
CA ALA A 211 2.52 -5.56 20.30
C ALA A 211 1.37 -5.10 21.23
N GLN A 212 0.20 -4.76 20.69
CA GLN A 212 -0.90 -4.14 21.46
C GLN A 212 -0.43 -2.88 22.22
N PHE A 213 0.53 -2.17 21.66
CA PHE A 213 1.20 -1.05 22.26
C PHE A 213 0.46 0.26 21.99
N TRP A 214 0.46 1.19 22.96
CA TRP A 214 -0.15 2.49 22.73
C TRP A 214 0.70 3.35 21.81
N THR A 215 0.13 3.65 20.66
CA THR A 215 0.80 4.47 19.63
C THR A 215 -0.13 5.49 19.02
N GLU A 216 0.44 6.60 18.64
CA GLU A 216 -0.22 7.68 17.90
C GLU A 216 0.56 8.01 16.63
N SER A 217 -0.06 8.74 15.71
CA SER A 217 0.59 9.29 14.52
C SER A 217 0.05 10.68 14.24
N TYR A 218 0.94 11.59 13.86
CA TYR A 218 0.61 12.97 13.50
C TYR A 218 1.39 13.43 12.27
N PRO A 219 0.79 14.38 11.46
CA PRO A 219 1.52 15.06 10.41
C PRO A 219 2.53 16.05 10.96
#